data_098141238a7b9692f99c11fb4cbc5983
#
_entry.id   098141238a7b9692f99c11fb4cbc5983
#
_cell.length_a   1.000
_cell.length_b   1.000
_cell.length_c   1.000
_cell.angle_alpha   90.00
_cell.angle_beta   90.00
_cell.angle_gamma   90.00
#
_symmetry.space_group_name_H-M   'P 1'
#
loop_
_entity.id
_entity.type
_entity.pdbx_description
1 polymer ?
#
loop_
_entity_poly.entity_id
_entity_poly.type
_entity_poly.pdbx_seq_one_letter_code
_entity_poly.pdbx_strand_id
1 'polypeptide(L)'
;LEGVRFDERGLVPVVTQDARTGQVLMLAWANKEALSHTLESRQGTYYSRSRGELWVKGLTSGHVQHVTSVTLDCDGDAVLYRVEQIGPACHTGERSCFHDPLLGGENDADLDGVLGRVYATISERLRELPKESYVARLHAGGLDRVLKKVAEESGEVILAAKNGDKAELATEAADLLFHTLFALAEVGVTPQDVARVLAAREGKSGLRGPKEAG
;
A
#
# COMPACT_ATOMS: atom_id res chain seq x y z
N LEU A 1 8.90 -5.46 24.79
CA LEU A 1 7.55 -4.90 24.95
C LEU A 1 7.54 -3.71 25.92
N GLU A 2 8.67 -3.07 26.08
CA GLU A 2 8.79 -1.83 26.82
C GLU A 2 7.98 -0.73 26.11
N GLY A 3 7.17 0.02 26.88
CA GLY A 3 6.29 1.07 26.34
C GLY A 3 4.89 0.63 25.95
N VAL A 4 4.57 -0.67 25.87
CA VAL A 4 3.21 -1.13 25.58
C VAL A 4 2.33 -1.02 26.82
N ARG A 5 1.21 -0.32 26.70
CA ARG A 5 0.19 -0.18 27.75
C ARG A 5 -0.99 -1.08 27.44
N PHE A 6 -1.08 -2.18 28.17
CA PHE A 6 -2.23 -3.08 28.07
C PHE A 6 -3.41 -2.57 28.91
N ASP A 7 -4.62 -2.86 28.46
CA ASP A 7 -5.83 -2.59 29.24
C ASP A 7 -5.93 -3.48 30.50
N GLU A 8 -6.98 -3.31 31.29
CA GLU A 8 -7.23 -4.08 32.53
C GLU A 8 -7.36 -5.60 32.28
N ARG A 9 -7.59 -6.01 31.03
CA ARG A 9 -7.68 -7.42 30.60
C ARG A 9 -6.36 -7.95 30.06
N GLY A 10 -5.30 -7.12 30.09
CA GLY A 10 -4.01 -7.47 29.52
C GLY A 10 -3.99 -7.46 27.98
N LEU A 11 -4.85 -6.68 27.34
CA LEU A 11 -4.98 -6.59 25.90
C LEU A 11 -4.62 -5.19 25.38
N VAL A 12 -4.12 -5.13 24.15
CA VAL A 12 -3.90 -3.90 23.40
C VAL A 12 -4.54 -4.04 22.02
N PRO A 13 -5.22 -3.02 21.49
CA PRO A 13 -5.74 -3.04 20.12
C PRO A 13 -4.58 -3.01 19.12
N VAL A 14 -4.75 -3.76 18.04
CA VAL A 14 -3.81 -3.85 16.94
C VAL A 14 -4.52 -3.45 15.66
N VAL A 15 -4.11 -2.34 15.08
CA VAL A 15 -4.47 -1.94 13.71
C VAL A 15 -3.54 -2.64 12.75
N THR A 16 -4.08 -3.32 11.75
CA THR A 16 -3.28 -4.01 10.73
C THR A 16 -3.43 -3.29 9.40
N GLN A 17 -2.31 -2.87 8.83
CA GLN A 17 -2.21 -2.10 7.60
C GLN A 17 -1.39 -2.85 6.56
N ASP A 18 -1.85 -2.87 5.32
CA ASP A 18 -1.07 -3.41 4.20
C ASP A 18 0.18 -2.55 3.95
N ALA A 19 1.35 -3.18 3.95
CA ALA A 19 2.63 -2.47 3.84
C ALA A 19 2.86 -1.85 2.45
N ARG A 20 2.19 -2.36 1.42
CA ARG A 20 2.35 -1.91 0.03
C ARG A 20 1.34 -0.82 -0.34
N THR A 21 0.10 -0.96 0.13
CA THR A 21 -1.01 -0.08 -0.30
C THR A 21 -1.38 0.96 0.76
N GLY A 22 -0.90 0.84 2.00
CA GLY A 22 -1.33 1.68 3.11
C GLY A 22 -2.75 1.40 3.60
N GLN A 23 -3.51 0.50 2.94
CA GLN A 23 -4.89 0.20 3.31
C GLN A 23 -4.96 -0.43 4.71
N VAL A 24 -5.84 0.07 5.57
CA VAL A 24 -6.18 -0.59 6.83
C VAL A 24 -6.96 -1.87 6.50
N LEU A 25 -6.46 -3.01 6.97
CA LEU A 25 -7.00 -4.32 6.66
C LEU A 25 -7.97 -4.82 7.72
N MET A 26 -7.61 -4.68 8.98
CA MET A 26 -8.40 -5.15 10.11
C MET A 26 -7.97 -4.49 11.41
N LEU A 27 -8.82 -4.62 12.44
CA LEU A 27 -8.49 -4.37 13.82
C LEU A 27 -8.71 -5.65 14.62
N ALA A 28 -7.74 -6.00 15.45
CA ALA A 28 -7.82 -7.14 16.37
C ALA A 28 -7.19 -6.76 17.71
N TRP A 29 -7.04 -7.74 18.60
CA TRP A 29 -6.45 -7.54 19.92
C TRP A 29 -5.24 -8.45 20.08
N ALA A 30 -4.26 -7.99 20.85
CA ALA A 30 -3.11 -8.80 21.24
C ALA A 30 -2.91 -8.73 22.74
N ASN A 31 -2.51 -9.84 23.35
CA ASN A 31 -1.93 -9.88 24.66
C ASN A 31 -0.39 -9.88 24.54
N LYS A 32 0.31 -9.91 25.67
CA LYS A 32 1.78 -9.91 25.71
C LYS A 32 2.38 -11.07 24.90
N GLU A 33 1.77 -12.26 24.99
CA GLU A 33 2.23 -13.45 24.28
C GLU A 33 2.05 -13.34 22.77
N ALA A 34 0.90 -12.82 22.30
CA ALA A 34 0.64 -12.56 20.89
C ALA A 34 1.67 -11.59 20.29
N LEU A 35 1.95 -10.49 21.00
CA LEU A 35 2.96 -9.51 20.57
C LEU A 35 4.36 -10.15 20.52
N SER A 36 4.76 -10.89 21.56
CA SER A 36 6.06 -11.57 21.57
C SER A 36 6.19 -12.53 20.39
N HIS A 37 5.17 -13.37 20.17
CA HIS A 37 5.16 -14.30 19.03
C HIS A 37 5.24 -13.57 17.69
N THR A 38 4.52 -12.44 17.52
CA THR A 38 4.58 -11.64 16.30
C THR A 38 5.99 -11.07 16.07
N LEU A 39 6.64 -10.55 17.10
CA LEU A 39 7.99 -9.97 16.99
C LEU A 39 9.05 -11.02 16.63
N GLU A 40 8.91 -12.24 17.15
CA GLU A 40 9.83 -13.35 16.92
C GLU A 40 9.61 -14.01 15.55
N SER A 41 8.35 -14.37 15.25
CA SER A 41 8.00 -15.17 14.07
C SER A 41 7.78 -14.33 12.80
N ARG A 42 7.55 -13.01 12.95
CA ARG A 42 7.11 -12.12 11.88
C ARG A 42 5.76 -12.53 11.27
N GLN A 43 4.95 -13.32 11.98
CA GLN A 43 3.59 -13.68 11.57
C GLN A 43 2.57 -12.91 12.41
N GLY A 44 1.55 -12.34 11.74
CA GLY A 44 0.50 -11.61 12.42
C GLY A 44 -0.25 -12.50 13.40
N THR A 45 0.05 -12.33 14.70
CA THR A 45 -0.52 -13.10 15.81
C THR A 45 -1.36 -12.19 16.70
N TYR A 46 -2.52 -12.66 17.07
CA TYR A 46 -3.55 -11.92 17.76
C TYR A 46 -4.12 -12.73 18.95
N TYR A 47 -4.96 -12.08 19.75
CA TYR A 47 -5.71 -12.71 20.82
C TYR A 47 -7.21 -12.63 20.53
N SER A 48 -7.88 -13.77 20.48
CA SER A 48 -9.33 -13.86 20.30
C SER A 48 -10.05 -13.63 21.63
N ARG A 49 -10.72 -12.48 21.77
CA ARG A 49 -11.47 -12.13 22.98
C ARG A 49 -12.62 -13.09 23.27
N SER A 50 -13.25 -13.63 22.21
CA SER A 50 -14.40 -14.53 22.35
C SER A 50 -14.00 -15.96 22.69
N ARG A 51 -12.82 -16.43 22.20
CA ARG A 51 -12.34 -17.78 22.43
C ARG A 51 -11.35 -17.86 23.60
N GLY A 52 -10.77 -16.72 23.99
CA GLY A 52 -9.77 -16.68 25.05
C GLY A 52 -8.42 -17.30 24.68
N GLU A 53 -8.06 -17.28 23.39
CA GLU A 53 -6.87 -17.97 22.89
C GLU A 53 -6.10 -17.14 21.84
N LEU A 54 -4.84 -17.47 21.66
CA LEU A 54 -4.02 -16.92 20.56
C LEU A 54 -4.50 -17.47 19.22
N TRP A 55 -4.38 -16.65 18.19
CA TRP A 55 -4.54 -17.12 16.82
C TRP A 55 -3.56 -16.44 15.87
N VAL A 56 -2.91 -17.24 15.04
CA VAL A 56 -2.04 -16.78 13.98
C VAL A 56 -2.89 -16.60 12.72
N LYS A 57 -2.85 -15.40 12.15
CA LYS A 57 -3.63 -15.08 10.96
C LYS A 57 -3.20 -15.96 9.79
N GLY A 58 -4.18 -16.64 9.20
CA GLY A 58 -3.98 -17.47 8.02
C GLY A 58 -3.49 -18.90 8.29
N LEU A 59 -3.30 -19.30 9.54
CA LEU A 59 -2.83 -20.65 9.88
C LEU A 59 -3.74 -21.75 9.28
N THR A 60 -5.05 -21.51 9.23
CA THR A 60 -6.03 -22.48 8.68
C THR A 60 -6.43 -22.11 7.25
N SER A 61 -6.60 -20.82 6.94
CA SER A 61 -7.13 -20.36 5.65
C SER A 61 -6.06 -20.16 4.57
N GLY A 62 -4.78 -20.13 4.93
CA GLY A 62 -3.69 -19.75 4.03
C GLY A 62 -3.58 -18.23 3.79
N HIS A 63 -4.50 -17.42 4.32
CA HIS A 63 -4.48 -15.95 4.18
C HIS A 63 -3.58 -15.32 5.24
N VAL A 64 -2.29 -15.54 5.10
CA VAL A 64 -1.27 -15.18 6.09
C VAL A 64 -0.89 -13.70 6.05
N GLN A 65 -0.32 -13.22 7.15
CA GLN A 65 0.22 -11.87 7.31
C GLN A 65 1.69 -11.95 7.69
N HIS A 66 2.58 -11.49 6.79
CA HIS A 66 3.99 -11.32 7.10
C HIS A 66 4.22 -9.91 7.63
N VAL A 67 4.58 -9.79 8.90
CA VAL A 67 4.75 -8.49 9.58
C VAL A 67 6.09 -7.89 9.19
N THR A 68 6.04 -6.73 8.53
CA THR A 68 7.23 -5.95 8.13
C THR A 68 7.67 -4.98 9.19
N SER A 69 6.72 -4.37 9.91
CA SER A 69 7.01 -3.50 11.07
C SER A 69 5.91 -3.54 12.11
N VAL A 70 6.30 -3.25 13.35
CA VAL A 70 5.42 -3.06 14.50
C VAL A 70 5.75 -1.71 15.12
N THR A 71 4.76 -0.85 15.28
CA THR A 71 4.92 0.51 15.79
C THR A 71 3.90 0.75 16.90
N LEU A 72 4.31 1.41 17.98
CA LEU A 72 3.40 1.90 19.01
C LEU A 72 2.86 3.26 18.61
N ASP A 73 1.67 3.58 19.06
CA ASP A 73 1.17 4.95 19.02
C ASP A 73 1.86 5.85 20.05
N CYS A 74 1.44 7.11 20.15
CA CYS A 74 2.15 8.13 20.93
C CYS A 74 2.15 7.88 22.46
N ASP A 75 1.17 7.17 22.99
CA ASP A 75 1.03 6.87 24.43
C ASP A 75 1.07 5.36 24.74
N GLY A 76 1.30 4.53 23.73
CA GLY A 76 1.59 3.10 23.85
C GLY A 76 0.37 2.22 24.09
N ASP A 77 -0.86 2.74 23.91
CA ASP A 77 -2.10 2.01 24.14
C ASP A 77 -2.72 1.41 22.87
N ALA A 78 -2.08 1.60 21.69
CA ALA A 78 -2.40 0.95 20.44
C ALA A 78 -1.14 0.52 19.67
N VAL A 79 -1.28 -0.51 18.85
CA VAL A 79 -0.18 -1.06 18.05
C VAL A 79 -0.56 -1.08 16.59
N LEU A 80 0.34 -0.63 15.72
CA LEU A 80 0.22 -0.75 14.27
C LEU A 80 1.10 -1.89 13.77
N TYR A 81 0.49 -2.90 13.14
CA TYR A 81 1.20 -3.89 12.33
C TYR A 81 1.15 -3.48 10.86
N ARG A 82 2.31 -3.26 10.23
CA ARG A 82 2.38 -3.21 8.78
C ARG A 82 2.72 -4.59 8.26
N VAL A 83 1.91 -5.10 7.31
CA VAL A 83 1.98 -6.49 6.88
C VAL A 83 1.97 -6.63 5.37
N GLU A 84 2.63 -7.65 4.87
CA GLU A 84 2.36 -8.19 3.54
C GLU A 84 1.22 -9.20 3.68
N GLN A 85 0.03 -8.84 3.19
CA GLN A 85 -1.16 -9.67 3.27
C GLN A 85 -1.26 -10.59 2.05
N ILE A 86 -1.31 -11.90 2.29
CA ILE A 86 -1.61 -12.89 1.27
C ILE A 86 -3.10 -13.24 1.33
N GLY A 87 -3.80 -13.08 0.18
CA GLY A 87 -5.24 -13.28 0.09
C GLY A 87 -6.06 -12.24 0.87
N PRO A 88 -7.36 -12.46 1.05
CA PRO A 88 -8.26 -11.56 1.79
C PRO A 88 -7.96 -11.53 3.29
N ALA A 89 -8.04 -10.34 3.89
CA ALA A 89 -7.91 -10.21 5.34
C ALA A 89 -9.24 -10.53 6.06
N CYS A 90 -10.38 -10.21 5.43
CA CYS A 90 -11.70 -10.48 6.00
C CYS A 90 -12.12 -11.94 5.82
N HIS A 91 -12.91 -12.45 6.77
CA HIS A 91 -13.51 -13.78 6.68
C HIS A 91 -14.62 -13.89 5.62
N THR A 92 -15.16 -12.75 5.16
CA THR A 92 -16.14 -12.65 4.06
C THR A 92 -15.50 -12.80 2.68
N GLY A 93 -14.18 -12.84 2.58
CA GLY A 93 -13.46 -12.87 1.32
C GLY A 93 -13.01 -11.49 0.82
N GLU A 94 -13.37 -10.42 1.53
CA GLU A 94 -12.96 -9.06 1.20
C GLU A 94 -11.50 -8.78 1.59
N ARG A 95 -10.85 -7.91 0.84
CA ARG A 95 -9.45 -7.51 1.08
C ARG A 95 -9.27 -6.91 2.46
N SER A 96 -10.23 -6.08 2.91
CA SER A 96 -10.26 -5.39 4.18
C SER A 96 -11.54 -5.71 4.94
N CYS A 97 -11.49 -5.65 6.28
CA CYS A 97 -12.69 -5.68 7.12
C CYS A 97 -13.48 -4.36 7.08
N PHE A 98 -12.86 -3.29 6.59
CA PHE A 98 -13.48 -1.96 6.48
C PHE A 98 -13.97 -1.73 5.05
N HIS A 99 -15.02 -2.45 4.65
CA HIS A 99 -15.59 -2.39 3.31
C HIS A 99 -17.03 -1.85 3.26
N ASP A 100 -17.67 -1.65 4.41
CA ASP A 100 -19.02 -1.09 4.51
C ASP A 100 -18.97 0.36 5.03
N PRO A 101 -19.08 1.39 4.17
CA PRO A 101 -19.03 2.77 4.62
C PRO A 101 -20.32 3.17 5.36
N LEU A 102 -20.18 3.82 6.52
CA LEU A 102 -21.28 4.45 7.24
C LEU A 102 -21.51 5.90 6.78
N LEU A 103 -20.48 6.55 6.28
CA LEU A 103 -20.49 7.91 5.72
C LEU A 103 -19.40 7.97 4.64
N GLY A 104 -19.59 8.79 3.61
CA GLY A 104 -18.71 8.79 2.44
C GLY A 104 -19.09 7.68 1.46
N GLY A 105 -18.23 7.34 0.55
CA GLY A 105 -18.50 6.29 -0.44
C GLY A 105 -17.50 6.26 -1.58
N GLU A 106 -17.96 5.92 -2.77
CA GLU A 106 -17.14 5.69 -3.98
C GLU A 106 -16.25 6.89 -4.39
N ASN A 107 -16.52 8.09 -3.87
CA ASN A 107 -15.76 9.31 -4.17
C ASN A 107 -14.63 9.62 -3.16
N ASP A 108 -14.47 8.84 -2.08
CA ASP A 108 -13.37 8.98 -1.12
C ASP A 108 -12.13 8.19 -1.57
N ALA A 109 -11.74 8.38 -2.84
CA ALA A 109 -10.53 7.77 -3.37
C ALA A 109 -9.30 8.49 -2.80
N ASP A 110 -8.62 7.85 -1.85
CA ASP A 110 -7.30 8.23 -1.40
C ASP A 110 -6.26 7.90 -2.47
N LEU A 111 -5.53 8.91 -2.94
CA LEU A 111 -4.57 8.75 -4.04
C LEU A 111 -3.47 7.73 -3.69
N ASP A 112 -2.94 7.77 -2.46
CA ASP A 112 -1.87 6.87 -2.03
C ASP A 112 -2.33 5.41 -2.07
N GLY A 113 -3.52 5.13 -1.52
CA GLY A 113 -4.11 3.80 -1.55
C GLY A 113 -4.46 3.34 -2.97
N VAL A 114 -4.96 4.24 -3.83
CA VAL A 114 -5.27 3.92 -5.24
C VAL A 114 -3.99 3.55 -5.99
N LEU A 115 -2.92 4.33 -5.89
CA LEU A 115 -1.65 4.05 -6.58
C LEU A 115 -1.07 2.70 -6.17
N GLY A 116 -1.12 2.35 -4.87
CA GLY A 116 -0.69 1.04 -4.37
C GLY A 116 -1.51 -0.12 -4.95
N ARG A 117 -2.84 0.03 -5.03
CA ARG A 117 -3.72 -0.99 -5.63
C ARG A 117 -3.50 -1.14 -7.13
N VAL A 118 -3.36 -0.03 -7.86
CA VAL A 118 -3.06 -0.04 -9.31
C VAL A 118 -1.74 -0.75 -9.58
N TYR A 119 -0.67 -0.43 -8.84
CA TYR A 119 0.61 -1.12 -8.98
C TYR A 119 0.52 -2.62 -8.68
N ALA A 120 -0.22 -3.01 -7.63
CA ALA A 120 -0.43 -4.42 -7.30
C ALA A 120 -1.15 -5.15 -8.44
N THR A 121 -2.19 -4.55 -9.02
CA THR A 121 -2.93 -5.09 -10.18
C THR A 121 -2.03 -5.22 -11.41
N ILE A 122 -1.23 -4.20 -11.72
CA ILE A 122 -0.27 -4.25 -12.84
C ILE A 122 0.70 -5.41 -12.64
N SER A 123 1.29 -5.53 -11.45
CA SER A 123 2.26 -6.59 -11.12
C SER A 123 1.65 -7.99 -11.21
N GLU A 124 0.39 -8.16 -10.80
CA GLU A 124 -0.35 -9.41 -10.96
C GLU A 124 -0.57 -9.74 -12.44
N ARG A 125 -1.01 -8.76 -13.25
CA ARG A 125 -1.25 -8.92 -14.69
C ARG A 125 0.04 -9.22 -15.47
N LEU A 126 1.18 -8.67 -15.04
CA LEU A 126 2.50 -9.00 -15.60
C LEU A 126 2.94 -10.44 -15.28
N ARG A 127 2.56 -10.96 -14.11
CA ARG A 127 2.87 -12.34 -13.73
C ARG A 127 1.98 -13.36 -14.42
N GLU A 128 0.68 -13.07 -14.54
CA GLU A 128 -0.33 -14.02 -15.01
C GLU A 128 -0.60 -13.93 -16.52
N LEU A 129 -0.30 -12.80 -17.13
CA LEU A 129 -0.47 -12.51 -18.56
C LEU A 129 -1.85 -12.91 -19.13
N PRO A 130 -2.96 -12.48 -18.53
CA PRO A 130 -4.30 -12.84 -19.02
C PRO A 130 -4.54 -12.27 -20.42
N LYS A 131 -5.11 -13.08 -21.32
CA LYS A 131 -5.29 -12.74 -22.75
C LYS A 131 -6.03 -11.42 -23.00
N GLU A 132 -7.05 -11.10 -22.18
CA GLU A 132 -7.87 -9.89 -22.32
C GLU A 132 -7.30 -8.69 -21.54
N SER A 133 -6.11 -8.80 -20.96
CA SER A 133 -5.50 -7.73 -20.19
C SER A 133 -4.80 -6.71 -21.09
N TYR A 134 -5.11 -5.42 -20.87
CA TYR A 134 -4.37 -4.31 -21.48
C TYR A 134 -2.88 -4.36 -21.12
N VAL A 135 -2.57 -4.62 -19.82
CA VAL A 135 -1.20 -4.75 -19.32
C VAL A 135 -0.46 -5.86 -20.07
N ALA A 136 -1.05 -7.06 -20.20
CA ALA A 136 -0.42 -8.16 -20.90
C ALA A 136 -0.16 -7.85 -22.39
N ARG A 137 -1.11 -7.17 -23.07
CA ARG A 137 -0.94 -6.74 -24.47
C ARG A 137 0.17 -5.70 -24.65
N LEU A 138 0.27 -4.75 -23.71
CA LEU A 138 1.29 -3.70 -23.77
C LEU A 138 2.67 -4.28 -23.45
N HIS A 139 2.76 -5.17 -22.44
CA HIS A 139 3.96 -5.94 -22.09
C HIS A 139 4.52 -6.74 -23.27
N ALA A 140 3.65 -7.43 -24.00
CA ALA A 140 4.04 -8.19 -25.20
C ALA A 140 4.68 -7.31 -26.30
N GLY A 141 4.41 -6.00 -26.29
CA GLY A 141 5.03 -5.03 -27.20
C GLY A 141 6.42 -4.55 -26.73
N GLY A 142 6.88 -4.98 -25.57
CA GLY A 142 8.17 -4.62 -24.98
C GLY A 142 8.17 -3.27 -24.24
N LEU A 143 9.21 -3.02 -23.46
CA LEU A 143 9.38 -1.85 -22.62
C LEU A 143 9.26 -0.52 -23.40
N ASP A 144 9.83 -0.46 -24.60
CA ASP A 144 9.79 0.76 -25.45
C ASP A 144 8.35 1.21 -25.73
N ARG A 145 7.42 0.26 -25.86
CA ARG A 145 6.00 0.57 -26.08
C ARG A 145 5.35 1.16 -24.83
N VAL A 146 5.72 0.69 -23.65
CA VAL A 146 5.29 1.27 -22.37
C VAL A 146 5.85 2.68 -22.21
N LEU A 147 7.14 2.87 -22.48
CA LEU A 147 7.82 4.17 -22.37
C LEU A 147 7.26 5.20 -23.39
N LYS A 148 6.86 4.73 -24.59
CA LYS A 148 6.17 5.57 -25.56
C LYS A 148 4.87 6.12 -25.00
N LYS A 149 4.08 5.30 -24.27
CA LYS A 149 2.85 5.76 -23.62
C LYS A 149 3.14 6.78 -22.52
N VAL A 150 4.16 6.60 -21.70
CA VAL A 150 4.57 7.61 -20.71
C VAL A 150 4.87 8.96 -21.38
N ALA A 151 5.54 8.96 -22.54
CA ALA A 151 5.86 10.19 -23.29
C ALA A 151 4.58 10.83 -23.89
N GLU A 152 3.66 10.05 -24.45
CA GLU A 152 2.37 10.52 -24.97
C GLU A 152 1.55 11.21 -23.87
N GLU A 153 1.28 10.52 -22.76
CA GLU A 153 0.47 11.04 -21.65
C GLU A 153 1.12 12.28 -20.98
N SER A 154 2.47 12.33 -20.94
CA SER A 154 3.17 13.54 -20.48
C SER A 154 2.85 14.76 -21.36
N GLY A 155 2.75 14.58 -22.68
CA GLY A 155 2.37 15.63 -23.63
C GLY A 155 0.93 16.09 -23.43
N GLU A 156 0.02 15.14 -23.20
CA GLU A 156 -1.41 15.41 -23.00
C GLU A 156 -1.67 16.14 -21.69
N VAL A 157 -0.98 15.77 -20.60
CA VAL A 157 -0.98 16.53 -19.32
C VAL A 157 -0.54 18.00 -19.53
N ILE A 158 0.50 18.24 -20.33
CA ILE A 158 0.99 19.60 -20.61
C ILE A 158 -0.07 20.40 -21.36
N LEU A 159 -0.72 19.80 -22.37
CA LEU A 159 -1.74 20.46 -23.17
C LEU A 159 -2.99 20.77 -22.34
N ALA A 160 -3.51 19.79 -21.60
CA ALA A 160 -4.66 19.97 -20.73
C ALA A 160 -4.42 21.06 -19.66
N ALA A 161 -3.24 21.05 -19.02
CA ALA A 161 -2.85 22.08 -18.07
C ALA A 161 -2.79 23.47 -18.69
N LYS A 162 -2.19 23.59 -19.89
CA LYS A 162 -2.09 24.86 -20.62
C LYS A 162 -3.46 25.39 -21.04
N ASN A 163 -4.39 24.50 -21.43
CA ASN A 163 -5.74 24.85 -21.83
C ASN A 163 -6.65 25.19 -20.61
N GLY A 164 -6.22 24.87 -19.41
CA GLY A 164 -7.00 25.08 -18.19
C GLY A 164 -8.19 24.11 -18.03
N ASP A 165 -8.21 23.01 -18.79
CA ASP A 165 -9.25 21.98 -18.67
C ASP A 165 -8.93 21.05 -17.50
N LYS A 166 -9.64 21.27 -16.40
CA LYS A 166 -9.41 20.53 -15.15
C LYS A 166 -9.82 19.06 -15.25
N ALA A 167 -10.87 18.75 -16.01
CA ALA A 167 -11.36 17.39 -16.15
C ALA A 167 -10.41 16.56 -17.02
N GLU A 168 -10.01 17.11 -18.16
CA GLU A 168 -9.02 16.50 -19.04
C GLU A 168 -7.67 16.34 -18.32
N LEU A 169 -7.21 17.39 -17.59
CA LEU A 169 -5.97 17.31 -16.82
C LEU A 169 -5.97 16.18 -15.77
N ALA A 170 -7.10 15.97 -15.10
CA ALA A 170 -7.23 14.86 -14.14
C ALA A 170 -7.16 13.49 -14.84
N THR A 171 -7.78 13.36 -16.02
CA THR A 171 -7.75 12.13 -16.83
C THR A 171 -6.32 11.83 -17.29
N GLU A 172 -5.67 12.78 -17.95
CA GLU A 172 -4.32 12.59 -18.48
C GLU A 172 -3.27 12.37 -17.39
N ALA A 173 -3.44 13.04 -16.23
CA ALA A 173 -2.59 12.78 -15.06
C ALA A 173 -2.76 11.35 -14.52
N ALA A 174 -3.99 10.81 -14.53
CA ALA A 174 -4.24 9.44 -14.11
C ALA A 174 -3.60 8.43 -15.09
N ASP A 175 -3.70 8.68 -16.40
CA ASP A 175 -3.08 7.84 -17.43
C ASP A 175 -1.55 7.90 -17.38
N LEU A 176 -0.97 9.07 -17.15
CA LEU A 176 0.46 9.23 -16.93
C LEU A 176 0.94 8.45 -15.68
N LEU A 177 0.21 8.54 -14.57
CA LEU A 177 0.52 7.79 -13.35
C LEU A 177 0.42 6.29 -13.59
N PHE A 178 -0.63 5.81 -14.28
CA PHE A 178 -0.78 4.41 -14.61
C PHE A 178 0.40 3.87 -15.44
N HIS A 179 0.76 4.55 -16.54
CA HIS A 179 1.85 4.11 -17.42
C HIS A 179 3.23 4.25 -16.74
N THR A 180 3.40 5.23 -15.85
CA THR A 180 4.62 5.34 -15.02
C THR A 180 4.72 4.16 -14.06
N LEU A 181 3.66 3.81 -13.33
CA LEU A 181 3.64 2.64 -12.44
C LEU A 181 3.89 1.34 -13.23
N PHE A 182 3.38 1.26 -14.44
CA PHE A 182 3.63 0.13 -15.32
C PHE A 182 5.12 0.03 -15.71
N ALA A 183 5.73 1.13 -16.16
CA ALA A 183 7.16 1.16 -16.47
C ALA A 183 8.03 0.76 -15.25
N LEU A 184 7.67 1.23 -14.07
CA LEU A 184 8.33 0.85 -12.82
C LEU A 184 8.23 -0.67 -12.57
N ALA A 185 7.03 -1.25 -12.74
CA ALA A 185 6.81 -2.68 -12.55
C ALA A 185 7.60 -3.54 -13.54
N GLU A 186 7.71 -3.12 -14.81
CA GLU A 186 8.51 -3.80 -15.85
C GLU A 186 9.99 -3.94 -15.47
N VAL A 187 10.53 -2.96 -14.76
CA VAL A 187 11.95 -2.96 -14.36
C VAL A 187 12.17 -3.34 -12.90
N GLY A 188 11.12 -3.75 -12.19
CA GLY A 188 11.20 -4.22 -10.80
C GLY A 188 11.38 -3.12 -9.75
N VAL A 189 11.07 -1.85 -10.10
CA VAL A 189 11.05 -0.73 -9.14
C VAL A 189 9.67 -0.61 -8.51
N THR A 190 9.62 -0.46 -7.19
CA THR A 190 8.36 -0.38 -6.45
C THR A 190 7.95 1.07 -6.15
N PRO A 191 6.65 1.35 -5.90
CA PRO A 191 6.22 2.65 -5.40
C PRO A 191 6.92 3.05 -4.10
N GLN A 192 7.30 2.09 -3.24
CA GLN A 192 8.06 2.34 -2.02
C GLN A 192 9.48 2.82 -2.30
N ASP A 193 10.10 2.38 -3.39
CA ASP A 193 11.41 2.90 -3.82
C ASP A 193 11.30 4.37 -4.20
N VAL A 194 10.26 4.73 -4.96
CA VAL A 194 9.95 6.12 -5.33
C VAL A 194 9.64 6.96 -4.08
N ALA A 195 8.80 6.45 -3.19
CA ALA A 195 8.43 7.13 -1.94
C ALA A 195 9.66 7.42 -1.06
N ARG A 196 10.61 6.48 -0.95
CA ARG A 196 11.87 6.69 -0.23
C ARG A 196 12.70 7.85 -0.81
N VAL A 197 12.76 7.95 -2.14
CA VAL A 197 13.46 9.04 -2.81
C VAL A 197 12.76 10.38 -2.58
N LEU A 198 11.43 10.42 -2.64
CA LEU A 198 10.64 11.63 -2.38
C LEU A 198 10.77 12.05 -0.92
N ALA A 199 10.62 11.15 0.04
CA ALA A 199 10.79 11.44 1.46
C ALA A 199 12.19 11.96 1.80
N ALA A 200 13.23 11.44 1.14
CA ALA A 200 14.60 11.93 1.31
C ALA A 200 14.80 13.37 0.79
N ARG A 201 13.88 13.86 -0.04
CA ARG A 201 13.89 15.24 -0.59
C ARG A 201 12.93 16.17 0.13
N GLU A 202 12.03 15.65 0.92
CA GLU A 202 11.06 16.43 1.70
C GLU A 202 11.78 17.42 2.61
N GLY A 203 11.31 18.67 2.66
CA GLY A 203 11.91 19.74 3.44
C GLY A 203 13.24 20.28 2.90
N LYS A 204 13.79 19.73 1.81
CA LYS A 204 14.99 20.25 1.17
C LYS A 204 14.61 21.26 0.08
N SER A 205 15.19 22.48 0.16
CA SER A 205 15.06 23.47 -0.92
C SER A 205 15.57 22.86 -2.23
N GLY A 206 14.74 22.89 -3.29
CA GLY A 206 15.16 22.49 -4.64
C GLY A 206 16.14 23.47 -5.29
N LEU A 207 16.44 24.57 -4.63
CA LEU A 207 17.45 25.53 -5.08
C LEU A 207 18.83 24.90 -4.89
N ARG A 208 19.55 24.67 -5.97
CA ARG A 208 20.98 24.37 -5.91
C ARG A 208 21.66 25.60 -5.26
N GLY A 209 22.38 25.35 -4.17
CA GLY A 209 23.27 26.39 -3.60
C GLY A 209 24.16 27.01 -4.69
N PRO A 210 24.72 28.24 -4.48
CA PRO A 210 25.58 28.85 -5.44
C PRO A 210 26.68 27.85 -5.81
N LYS A 211 26.90 27.66 -7.13
CA LYS A 211 28.04 26.88 -7.61
C LYS A 211 29.26 27.55 -7.04
N GLU A 212 30.01 26.84 -6.19
CA GLU A 212 31.36 27.29 -5.87
C GLU A 212 32.10 27.47 -7.19
N ALA A 213 32.47 28.72 -7.48
CA ALA A 213 33.29 29.08 -8.61
C ALA A 213 34.69 28.52 -8.36
N GLY A 214 35.05 27.43 -9.06
CA GLY A 214 36.40 26.92 -9.16
C GLY A 214 37.11 27.58 -10.32
#